data_dcbfca496e24f188a4965e7f0e8cfe7d
#
_entry.id   dcbfca496e24f188a4965e7f0e8cfe7d
#
_cell.length_a   1.000
_cell.length_b   1.000
_cell.length_c   1.000
_cell.angle_alpha   90.00
_cell.angle_beta   90.00
_cell.angle_gamma   90.00
#
_symmetry.space_group_name_H-M   'P 1'
#
loop_
_entity.id
_entity.type
_entity.pdbx_description
1 polymer ?
#
loop_
_entity_poly.entity_id
_entity_poly.type
_entity_poly.pdbx_seq_one_letter_code
_entity_poly.pdbx_strand_id
1 'polypeptide(L)'
;MRGVVLMSKLTSPVFEYVIPEGLPPGGTFTQNLEMVADTTAEYAPFNVLTVDNFSTKTVKVLYGAGHFVRLRGNSMVEIAQNGIRSFSVVNSDSEATDGIIVAYVQKRVTAEIALEAIARKIPVERLMGGE
;
A
#
# COMPACT_ATOMS: atom_id res chain seq x y z
N MET A 1 -2.42 26.49 -13.82
CA MET A 1 -2.12 25.88 -13.59
C MET A 1 -2.01 25.12 -13.93
N ARG A 2 -1.99 24.90 -14.16
CA ARG A 2 -1.46 24.27 -14.39
C ARG A 2 -1.61 22.93 -14.38
N GLY A 3 -1.40 22.09 -15.34
CA GLY A 3 -1.47 20.68 -15.35
C GLY A 3 -1.07 20.02 -14.07
N VAL A 4 -0.56 20.79 -13.17
CA VAL A 4 -0.10 20.26 -11.89
C VAL A 4 -1.23 19.64 -11.10
N VAL A 5 -2.46 20.07 -11.32
CA VAL A 5 -3.60 19.52 -10.58
C VAL A 5 -3.91 18.09 -10.97
N LEU A 6 -3.36 17.63 -12.08
CA LEU A 6 -3.62 16.28 -12.55
C LEU A 6 -2.53 15.30 -12.15
N MET A 7 -1.50 15.78 -11.49
CA MET A 7 -0.36 14.93 -11.13
C MET A 7 -0.46 14.47 -9.70
N SER A 8 -0.23 13.18 -9.48
CA SER A 8 -0.10 12.66 -8.12
C SER A 8 1.13 13.26 -7.47
N LYS A 9 1.09 13.37 -6.17
CA LYS A 9 2.26 13.79 -5.42
C LYS A 9 3.31 12.69 -5.48
N LEU A 10 4.57 13.08 -5.39
CA LEU A 10 5.69 12.15 -5.53
C LEU A 10 5.97 11.37 -4.25
N THR A 11 5.54 11.87 -3.11
CA THR A 11 5.68 11.18 -1.83
C THR A 11 4.40 11.35 -1.04
N SER A 12 4.21 10.50 -0.03
CA SER A 12 3.01 10.56 0.80
C SER A 12 3.35 10.28 2.25
N PRO A 13 2.45 10.66 3.16
CA PRO A 13 2.50 10.11 4.52
C PRO A 13 2.17 8.62 4.48
N VAL A 14 2.29 7.96 5.60
CA VAL A 14 1.90 6.57 5.74
C VAL A 14 0.42 6.51 6.09
N PHE A 15 -0.34 5.73 5.32
CA PHE A 15 -1.75 5.51 5.60
C PHE A 15 -1.92 4.11 6.18
N GLU A 16 -2.72 4.01 7.21
CA GLU A 16 -2.88 2.75 7.94
C GLU A 16 -4.30 2.21 7.81
N TYR A 17 -4.42 0.91 7.61
CA TYR A 17 -5.71 0.23 7.53
C TYR A 17 -5.67 -0.97 8.47
N VAL A 18 -6.65 -1.04 9.38
CA VAL A 18 -6.72 -2.13 10.35
C VAL A 18 -7.81 -3.11 9.91
N ILE A 19 -7.42 -4.37 9.75
CA ILE A 19 -8.35 -5.44 9.43
C ILE A 19 -8.65 -6.16 10.73
N PRO A 20 -9.91 -6.12 11.20
CA PRO A 20 -10.25 -6.73 12.49
C PRO A 20 -10.02 -8.23 12.49
N GLU A 21 -9.81 -8.78 13.66
CA GLU A 21 -9.76 -10.24 13.79
C GLU A 21 -11.10 -10.86 13.42
N GLY A 22 -11.07 -12.12 13.08
CA GLY A 22 -12.30 -12.82 12.71
C GLY A 22 -12.55 -12.88 11.22
N LEU A 23 -11.54 -12.57 10.40
CA LEU A 23 -11.67 -12.74 8.96
C LEU A 23 -11.80 -14.23 8.69
N PRO A 24 -12.95 -14.70 8.11
CA PRO A 24 -13.17 -16.14 7.96
C PRO A 24 -12.29 -16.74 6.87
N PRO A 25 -12.16 -18.06 6.83
CA PRO A 25 -11.41 -18.71 5.75
C PRO A 25 -11.95 -18.28 4.39
N GLY A 26 -11.06 -17.87 3.50
CA GLY A 26 -11.44 -17.35 2.20
C GLY A 26 -11.98 -15.94 2.23
N GLY A 27 -12.18 -15.37 3.42
CA GLY A 27 -12.64 -13.99 3.54
C GLY A 27 -11.60 -13.02 3.03
N THR A 28 -12.06 -11.90 2.48
CA THR A 28 -11.19 -10.94 1.84
C THR A 28 -11.48 -9.52 2.32
N PHE A 29 -10.42 -8.79 2.60
CA PHE A 29 -10.48 -7.36 2.83
C PHE A 29 -9.83 -6.69 1.62
N THR A 30 -10.53 -5.75 1.00
CA THR A 30 -9.99 -5.03 -0.16
C THR A 30 -10.08 -3.53 0.10
N GLN A 31 -9.00 -2.83 -0.21
CA GLN A 31 -8.97 -1.38 -0.10
C GLN A 31 -8.57 -0.78 -1.44
N ASN A 32 -9.43 0.05 -1.96
CA ASN A 32 -9.15 0.83 -3.17
C ASN A 32 -8.48 2.13 -2.72
N LEU A 33 -7.30 2.41 -3.24
CA LEU A 33 -6.51 3.57 -2.83
C LEU A 33 -6.74 4.78 -3.74
N GLU A 34 -7.65 4.64 -4.70
CA GLU A 34 -7.94 5.72 -5.65
C GLU A 34 -9.32 6.33 -5.45
N MET A 35 -9.96 6.04 -4.34
CA MET A 35 -11.31 6.56 -4.07
C MET A 35 -11.25 8.06 -3.82
N VAL A 36 -12.14 8.79 -4.49
CA VAL A 36 -12.17 10.24 -4.40
C VAL A 36 -12.42 10.71 -2.97
N ALA A 37 -13.24 9.99 -2.24
CA ALA A 37 -13.57 10.36 -0.86
C ALA A 37 -12.45 10.08 0.13
N ASP A 38 -11.44 9.35 -0.30
CA ASP A 38 -10.31 8.99 0.55
C ASP A 38 -9.14 9.88 0.22
N THR A 39 -8.45 10.39 1.23
CA THR A 39 -7.29 11.24 1.01
C THR A 39 -6.17 10.53 0.26
N THR A 40 -6.19 9.20 0.22
CA THR A 40 -5.20 8.44 -0.55
C THR A 40 -5.28 8.71 -2.04
N ALA A 41 -6.44 9.14 -2.55
CA ALA A 41 -6.60 9.39 -3.98
C ALA A 41 -5.61 10.44 -4.51
N GLU A 42 -5.23 11.40 -3.67
CA GLU A 42 -4.28 12.44 -4.05
C GLU A 42 -2.88 11.88 -4.31
N TYR A 43 -2.56 10.77 -3.70
CA TYR A 43 -1.21 10.22 -3.72
C TYR A 43 -1.06 8.99 -4.59
N ALA A 44 -2.16 8.32 -4.91
CA ALA A 44 -2.10 7.09 -5.70
C ALA A 44 -1.46 7.34 -7.07
N PRO A 45 -0.73 6.38 -7.62
CA PRO A 45 -0.48 5.06 -7.06
C PRO A 45 0.66 5.10 -6.03
N PHE A 46 0.65 4.11 -5.15
CA PHE A 46 1.66 3.99 -4.10
C PHE A 46 2.77 3.03 -4.56
N ASN A 47 3.88 3.02 -3.85
CA ASN A 47 4.97 2.12 -4.22
C ASN A 47 5.50 1.28 -3.04
N VAL A 48 4.88 1.40 -1.87
CA VAL A 48 5.24 0.56 -0.74
C VAL A 48 3.97 0.12 -0.02
N LEU A 49 3.83 -1.18 0.17
CA LEU A 49 2.75 -1.77 0.95
C LEU A 49 3.39 -2.65 2.01
N THR A 50 3.13 -2.34 3.27
CA THR A 50 3.62 -3.14 4.39
C THR A 50 2.42 -3.76 5.08
N VAL A 51 2.48 -5.06 5.33
CA VAL A 51 1.39 -5.76 6.02
C VAL A 51 1.97 -6.48 7.22
N ASP A 52 1.37 -6.23 8.37
CA ASP A 52 1.79 -6.82 9.63
C ASP A 52 0.67 -7.74 10.10
N ASN A 53 0.94 -9.03 10.11
CA ASN A 53 -0.05 -10.04 10.46
C ASN A 53 0.14 -10.45 11.93
N PHE A 54 -0.72 -9.90 12.78
CA PHE A 54 -0.68 -10.21 14.21
C PHE A 54 -1.50 -11.47 14.56
N SER A 55 -2.16 -12.04 13.55
CA SER A 55 -2.88 -13.31 13.69
C SER A 55 -1.88 -14.46 13.65
N THR A 56 -2.26 -15.62 14.14
CA THR A 56 -1.45 -16.82 13.98
C THR A 56 -1.73 -17.51 12.64
N LYS A 57 -2.69 -17.00 11.87
CA LYS A 57 -3.13 -17.63 10.62
C LYS A 57 -2.39 -17.04 9.44
N THR A 58 -2.22 -17.86 8.40
CA THR A 58 -1.56 -17.43 7.16
C THR A 58 -2.57 -16.68 6.30
N VAL A 59 -2.13 -15.57 5.73
CA VAL A 59 -2.97 -14.81 4.81
C VAL A 59 -2.22 -14.64 3.50
N LYS A 60 -2.97 -14.23 2.48
CA LYS A 60 -2.40 -13.91 1.17
C LYS A 60 -2.62 -12.44 0.94
N VAL A 61 -1.55 -11.74 0.56
CA VAL A 61 -1.61 -10.30 0.29
C VAL A 61 -1.50 -10.11 -1.21
N LEU A 62 -2.53 -9.52 -1.83
CA LEU A 62 -2.55 -9.24 -3.26
C LEU A 62 -2.34 -7.75 -3.44
N TYR A 63 -1.44 -7.37 -4.36
CA TYR A 63 -1.04 -5.97 -4.49
C TYR A 63 -0.90 -5.50 -5.93
N GLY A 64 -1.41 -6.26 -6.87
CA GLY A 64 -1.37 -5.86 -8.27
C GLY A 64 -1.96 -6.97 -9.11
N ALA A 65 -1.93 -6.80 -10.41
CA ALA A 65 -2.57 -7.74 -11.34
C ALA A 65 -1.94 -9.14 -11.21
N GLY A 66 -2.54 -9.99 -10.39
CA GLY A 66 -2.08 -11.34 -10.19
C GLY A 66 -0.89 -11.51 -9.26
N HIS A 67 -0.36 -10.41 -8.75
CA HIS A 67 0.79 -10.49 -7.84
C HIS A 67 0.31 -10.69 -6.40
N PHE A 68 0.90 -11.65 -5.72
CA PHE A 68 0.56 -11.88 -4.33
C PHE A 68 1.74 -12.47 -3.58
N VAL A 69 1.67 -12.40 -2.25
CA VAL A 69 2.64 -13.01 -1.37
C VAL A 69 1.90 -13.66 -0.22
N ARG A 70 2.41 -14.80 0.25
CA ARG A 70 1.86 -15.45 1.43
C ARG A 70 2.54 -14.88 2.65
N LEU A 71 1.75 -14.53 3.65
CA LEU A 71 2.25 -13.95 4.89
C LEU A 71 1.85 -14.85 6.04
N ARG A 72 2.82 -15.47 6.66
CA ARG A 72 2.60 -16.35 7.79
C ARG A 72 2.11 -15.57 8.99
N GLY A 73 1.51 -16.29 9.94
CA GLY A 73 1.11 -15.69 11.20
C GLY A 73 2.30 -15.08 11.93
N ASN A 74 2.05 -14.00 12.63
CA ASN A 74 3.02 -13.28 13.42
C ASN A 74 4.23 -12.82 12.61
N SER A 75 3.98 -12.43 11.36
CA SER A 75 5.02 -12.00 10.43
C SER A 75 4.62 -10.71 9.76
N MET A 76 5.61 -10.04 9.18
CA MET A 76 5.42 -8.80 8.46
C MET A 76 6.09 -8.89 7.11
N VAL A 77 5.52 -8.24 6.11
CA VAL A 77 6.14 -8.16 4.78
C VAL A 77 6.10 -6.71 4.32
N GLU A 78 7.16 -6.28 3.68
CA GLU A 78 7.18 -5.00 3.00
C GLU A 78 7.32 -5.27 1.51
N ILE A 79 6.37 -4.77 0.73
CA ILE A 79 6.32 -4.96 -0.72
C ILE A 79 6.65 -3.63 -1.37
N ALA A 80 7.74 -3.61 -2.13
CA ALA A 80 8.14 -2.43 -2.90
C ALA A 80 7.77 -2.70 -4.36
N GLN A 81 6.75 -2.03 -4.83
CA GLN A 81 6.20 -2.26 -6.17
C GLN A 81 5.57 -0.97 -6.67
N ASN A 82 6.01 -0.47 -7.82
CA ASN A 82 5.41 0.72 -8.40
C ASN A 82 3.99 0.43 -8.87
N GLY A 83 3.14 1.44 -8.74
CA GLY A 83 1.80 1.36 -9.29
C GLY A 83 0.78 0.63 -8.45
N ILE A 84 0.96 0.61 -7.13
CA ILE A 84 -0.03 -0.01 -6.24
C ILE A 84 -1.24 0.92 -6.13
N ARG A 85 -2.39 0.46 -6.65
CA ARG A 85 -3.62 1.23 -6.67
C ARG A 85 -4.69 0.64 -5.75
N SER A 86 -4.50 -0.59 -5.35
CA SER A 86 -5.37 -1.27 -4.40
C SER A 86 -4.62 -2.45 -3.82
N PHE A 87 -5.14 -2.99 -2.73
CA PHE A 87 -4.59 -4.22 -2.19
C PHE A 87 -5.71 -5.04 -1.57
N SER A 88 -5.48 -6.32 -1.41
CA SER A 88 -6.41 -7.21 -0.75
C SER A 88 -5.65 -8.13 0.19
N VAL A 89 -6.30 -8.48 1.29
CA VAL A 89 -5.78 -9.50 2.21
C VAL A 89 -6.83 -10.59 2.29
N VAL A 90 -6.41 -11.81 2.00
CA VAL A 90 -7.29 -12.97 1.97
C VAL A 90 -6.83 -13.96 3.02
N ASN A 91 -7.76 -14.42 3.85
CA ASN A 91 -7.42 -15.46 4.81
C ASN A 91 -7.30 -16.78 4.04
N SER A 92 -6.09 -17.29 3.92
CA SER A 92 -5.80 -18.53 3.22
C SER A 92 -5.69 -19.72 4.18
N ASP A 93 -6.01 -19.52 5.43
CA ASP A 93 -5.99 -20.58 6.44
C ASP A 93 -7.34 -21.27 6.52
N SER A 94 -7.39 -22.37 7.26
CA SER A 94 -8.62 -23.13 7.43
C SER A 94 -9.48 -22.61 8.59
N GLU A 95 -8.98 -21.65 9.34
CA GLU A 95 -9.69 -21.06 10.48
C GLU A 95 -9.70 -19.55 10.36
N ALA A 96 -10.63 -18.91 11.04
CA ALA A 96 -10.71 -17.45 11.06
C ALA A 96 -9.47 -16.86 11.71
N THR A 97 -9.12 -15.65 11.31
CA THR A 97 -7.97 -14.97 11.91
C THR A 97 -8.24 -14.67 13.37
N ASP A 98 -7.24 -14.85 14.20
CA ASP A 98 -7.32 -14.71 15.66
C ASP A 98 -6.58 -13.48 16.16
N GLY A 99 -6.27 -12.56 15.28
CA GLY A 99 -5.65 -11.30 15.63
C GLY A 99 -5.85 -10.32 14.48
N ILE A 100 -5.54 -9.06 14.74
CA ILE A 100 -5.70 -8.04 13.71
C ILE A 100 -4.57 -8.15 12.68
N ILE A 101 -4.84 -7.57 11.52
CA ILE A 101 -3.84 -7.43 10.46
C ILE A 101 -3.81 -5.95 10.13
N VAL A 102 -2.63 -5.38 10.07
CA VAL A 102 -2.49 -3.94 9.81
C VAL A 102 -1.73 -3.75 8.51
N ALA A 103 -2.32 -2.98 7.61
CA ALA A 103 -1.69 -2.66 6.34
C ALA A 103 -1.33 -1.19 6.32
N TYR A 104 -0.16 -0.90 5.77
CA TYR A 104 0.32 0.47 5.63
C TYR A 104 0.68 0.69 4.17
N VAL A 105 0.23 1.80 3.60
CA VAL A 105 0.63 2.18 2.25
C VAL A 105 1.35 3.50 2.29
N GLN A 106 2.33 3.63 1.43
CA GLN A 106 3.16 4.81 1.39
C GLN A 106 3.74 4.99 -0.01
N LYS A 107 3.98 6.24 -0.36
CA LYS A 107 4.72 6.56 -1.57
C LYS A 107 6.07 7.13 -1.13
N ARG A 108 7.13 6.40 -1.42
CA ARG A 108 8.49 6.80 -1.04
C ARG A 108 9.28 7.21 -2.27
N VAL A 109 10.28 8.04 -2.06
CA VAL A 109 11.24 8.34 -3.10
C VAL A 109 12.07 7.09 -3.36
N THR A 110 12.12 6.66 -4.62
CA THR A 110 12.96 5.56 -5.04
C THR A 110 14.03 6.11 -5.96
N ALA A 111 15.06 5.31 -6.25
CA ALA A 111 16.08 5.72 -7.19
C ALA A 111 15.46 6.09 -8.54
N GLU A 112 14.47 5.34 -8.95
CA GLU A 112 13.78 5.59 -10.22
C GLU A 112 13.06 6.93 -10.22
N ILE A 113 12.34 7.23 -9.12
CA ILE A 113 11.65 8.51 -8.98
C ILE A 113 12.64 9.65 -8.93
N ALA A 114 13.75 9.46 -8.22
CA ALA A 114 14.79 10.49 -8.12
C ALA A 114 15.40 10.79 -9.48
N LEU A 115 15.66 9.76 -10.27
CA LEU A 115 16.21 9.94 -11.62
C LEU A 115 15.22 10.67 -12.51
N GLU A 116 13.95 10.34 -12.43
CA GLU A 116 12.92 11.05 -13.17
C GLU A 116 12.86 12.52 -12.79
N ALA A 117 12.95 12.80 -11.51
CA ALA A 117 12.90 14.16 -11.03
C ALA A 117 14.09 14.97 -11.55
N ILE A 118 15.28 14.38 -11.57
CA ILE A 118 16.46 15.03 -12.11
C ILE A 118 16.25 15.35 -13.57
N ALA A 119 15.74 14.38 -14.33
CA ALA A 119 15.48 14.57 -15.76
C ALA A 119 14.46 15.67 -16.01
N ARG A 120 13.52 15.86 -15.09
CA ARG A 120 12.49 16.89 -15.18
C ARG A 120 12.86 18.17 -14.46
N LYS A 121 14.05 18.21 -13.85
CA LYS A 121 14.56 19.36 -13.11
C LYS A 121 13.67 19.73 -11.93
N ILE A 122 13.16 18.73 -11.22
CA ILE A 122 12.36 18.94 -10.03
C ILE A 122 13.29 18.89 -8.81
N PRO A 123 13.24 19.91 -7.93
CA PRO A 123 14.08 19.90 -6.72
C PRO A 123 13.82 18.67 -5.84
N VAL A 124 14.88 18.12 -5.28
CA VAL A 124 14.78 16.91 -4.47
C VAL A 124 13.87 17.09 -3.26
N GLU A 125 13.91 18.28 -2.64
CA GLU A 125 13.09 18.52 -1.47
C GLU A 125 11.59 18.39 -1.76
N ARG A 126 11.18 18.56 -3.01
CA ARG A 126 9.78 18.34 -3.37
C ARG A 126 9.42 16.87 -3.41
N LEU A 127 10.43 16.03 -3.60
CA LEU A 127 10.19 14.60 -3.59
C LEU A 127 9.89 14.06 -2.21
N MET A 128 10.30 14.82 -1.19
CA MET A 128 10.11 14.40 0.19
C MET A 128 8.73 14.79 0.72
N GLY A 129 7.86 15.34 -0.12
CA GLY A 129 6.52 15.67 0.28
C GLY A 129 6.39 16.95 1.09
N GLY A 130 7.45 17.69 1.17
CA GLY A 130 7.43 18.96 1.86
C GLY A 130 6.77 20.03 1.06
N GLU A 131 6.37 20.74 1.17
CA GLU A 131 5.86 21.54 0.33
C GLU A 131 6.11 22.12 0.08
#